data_e2f05b28fd451cfe0c9c715f135256d3
#
_entry.id   e2f05b28fd451cfe0c9c715f135256d3
#
_cell.length_a   1.000
_cell.length_b   1.000
_cell.length_c   1.000
_cell.angle_alpha   90.00
_cell.angle_beta   90.00
_cell.angle_gamma   90.00
#
_symmetry.space_group_name_H-M   'P 1'
#
loop_
_entity.id
_entity.type
_entity.pdbx_description
1 polymer ?
#
loop_
_entity_poly.entity_id
_entity_poly.type
_entity_poly.pdbx_seq_one_letter_code
_entity_poly.pdbx_strand_id
1 'polypeptide(L)'
;MRSYEIKRISPAVNKTSQKIGPKILVNPYYGCEHQCLFCPANDGFLKRKAFDDFREKGVIRVVENIIDHVDNYILNNDYAKVIHLSPVSDPFQPVEAELQLSRQIIKHAADINMPVAICTKGSVPGELYPLIQKHPHSFVQISILTINEAKRKMLVRGSGASVEELLNEIEAMSDYGIRIIARIDPIFPYITDDMAEFEALVDELKKRKVRYIVSSVADVIEGALDRERGYLEAIQPGLSEKYTNLYTEKINGRLHANTEYRENIFSKLKEICESKGLEFGITWEPDINGNSINHKYSHQISNML
;
A
#
# COMPACT_ATOMS: atom_id res chain seq x y z
N MET A 1 -13.65 20.89 10.98
CA MET A 1 -13.42 20.17 12.26
C MET A 1 -13.54 18.69 11.95
N ARG A 2 -12.50 17.89 12.21
CA ARG A 2 -12.57 16.43 12.02
C ARG A 2 -13.47 15.85 13.08
N SER A 3 -14.34 14.91 12.71
CA SER A 3 -15.17 14.18 13.65
C SER A 3 -14.77 12.71 13.65
N TYR A 4 -14.64 12.11 14.84
CA TYR A 4 -14.37 10.68 14.99
C TYR A 4 -15.62 9.99 15.50
N GLU A 5 -15.96 8.86 14.90
CA GLU A 5 -17.01 7.99 15.39
C GLU A 5 -16.37 6.72 15.94
N ILE A 6 -16.29 6.58 17.25
CA ILE A 6 -15.82 5.37 17.90
C ILE A 6 -16.92 4.33 17.80
N LYS A 7 -16.62 3.21 17.12
CA LYS A 7 -17.54 2.07 17.00
C LYS A 7 -16.88 0.80 17.46
N ARG A 8 -17.60 0.04 18.23
CA ARG A 8 -17.35 -1.38 18.40
C ARG A 8 -17.90 -2.10 17.17
N ILE A 9 -17.05 -2.41 16.22
CA ILE A 9 -17.44 -3.14 15.02
C ILE A 9 -16.75 -4.50 14.98
N SER A 10 -17.49 -5.51 14.59
CA SER A 10 -16.99 -6.85 14.30
C SER A 10 -17.23 -7.14 12.83
N PRO A 11 -16.28 -7.76 12.12
CA PRO A 11 -14.92 -8.08 12.52
C PRO A 11 -13.93 -7.01 12.01
N ALA A 12 -13.18 -6.41 12.92
CA ALA A 12 -12.01 -5.59 12.58
C ALA A 12 -10.81 -6.42 12.12
N VAL A 13 -10.88 -7.72 12.31
CA VAL A 13 -9.85 -8.70 11.99
C VAL A 13 -10.41 -9.69 10.97
N ASN A 14 -9.72 -9.83 9.84
CA ASN A 14 -10.11 -10.73 8.77
C ASN A 14 -8.97 -11.68 8.42
N LYS A 15 -9.30 -12.91 8.04
CA LYS A 15 -8.32 -13.83 7.48
C LYS A 15 -8.08 -13.56 6.00
N THR A 16 -6.85 -13.78 5.57
CA THR A 16 -6.56 -13.92 4.15
C THR A 16 -7.05 -15.26 3.63
N SER A 17 -7.30 -15.36 2.33
CA SER A 17 -7.44 -16.67 1.69
C SER A 17 -6.13 -17.44 1.84
N GLN A 18 -6.19 -18.78 1.85
CA GLN A 18 -4.99 -19.64 1.91
C GLN A 18 -3.98 -19.32 0.80
N LYS A 19 -4.42 -18.71 -0.30
CA LYS A 19 -3.57 -18.28 -1.43
C LYS A 19 -2.64 -17.11 -1.09
N ILE A 20 -2.96 -16.30 -0.07
CA ILE A 20 -2.20 -15.09 0.30
C ILE A 20 -1.28 -15.34 1.52
N GLY A 21 -1.31 -16.55 2.06
CA GLY A 21 -0.50 -16.93 3.22
C GLY A 21 -1.14 -16.65 4.58
N PRO A 22 -0.45 -16.96 5.67
CA PRO A 22 -0.99 -17.02 7.02
C PRO A 22 -1.06 -15.65 7.71
N LYS A 23 -1.72 -14.67 7.10
CA LYS A 23 -1.82 -13.30 7.59
C LYS A 23 -3.15 -13.02 8.29
N ILE A 24 -3.10 -12.24 9.34
CA ILE A 24 -4.25 -11.63 9.98
C ILE A 24 -4.32 -10.18 9.51
N LEU A 25 -5.40 -9.80 8.83
CA LEU A 25 -5.60 -8.42 8.41
C LEU A 25 -6.27 -7.63 9.53
N VAL A 26 -5.58 -6.65 10.08
CA VAL A 26 -6.05 -5.83 11.21
C VAL A 26 -6.18 -4.38 10.77
N ASN A 27 -7.39 -3.83 10.84
CA ASN A 27 -7.67 -2.44 10.47
C ASN A 27 -8.26 -1.69 11.68
N PRO A 28 -7.46 -0.89 12.40
CA PRO A 28 -7.96 -0.11 13.52
C PRO A 28 -8.85 1.06 13.10
N TYR A 29 -8.70 1.51 11.85
CA TYR A 29 -9.42 2.65 11.30
C TYR A 29 -10.18 2.31 10.03
N TYR A 30 -11.32 2.95 9.82
CA TYR A 30 -12.07 2.96 8.57
C TYR A 30 -12.33 4.41 8.15
N GLY A 31 -11.83 4.78 7.00
CA GLY A 31 -11.58 6.13 6.52
C GLY A 31 -10.07 6.39 6.56
N CYS A 32 -9.56 7.18 5.61
CA CYS A 32 -8.14 7.45 5.50
C CYS A 32 -7.88 8.89 5.07
N GLU A 33 -7.16 9.62 5.91
CA GLU A 33 -6.85 11.05 5.72
C GLU A 33 -5.86 11.30 4.59
N HIS A 34 -5.18 10.28 4.06
CA HIS A 34 -4.30 10.42 2.91
C HIS A 34 -5.05 10.69 1.59
N GLN A 35 -6.32 10.29 1.49
CA GLN A 35 -7.20 10.59 0.36
C GLN A 35 -6.55 10.29 -1.01
N CYS A 36 -5.90 9.13 -1.11
CA CYS A 36 -5.30 8.70 -2.37
C CYS A 36 -6.36 8.60 -3.47
N LEU A 37 -6.07 9.17 -4.65
CA LEU A 37 -6.96 9.13 -5.81
C LEU A 37 -7.31 7.69 -6.22
N PHE A 38 -6.34 6.81 -6.16
CA PHE A 38 -6.39 5.42 -6.60
C PHE A 38 -6.74 4.41 -5.50
N CYS A 39 -7.21 4.87 -4.34
CA CYS A 39 -7.43 3.97 -3.21
C CYS A 39 -8.50 2.93 -3.53
N PRO A 40 -8.19 1.62 -3.48
CA PRO A 40 -9.15 0.57 -3.80
C PRO A 40 -10.31 0.48 -2.80
N ALA A 41 -10.17 1.10 -1.62
CA ALA A 41 -11.25 1.21 -0.66
C ALA A 41 -12.36 2.18 -1.08
N ASN A 42 -12.06 3.06 -2.05
CA ASN A 42 -13.04 4.00 -2.57
C ASN A 42 -14.01 3.32 -3.54
N ASP A 43 -13.60 2.23 -4.14
CA ASP A 43 -14.33 1.62 -5.25
C ASP A 43 -14.20 0.08 -5.26
N GLY A 44 -15.09 -0.58 -6.04
CA GLY A 44 -15.06 -2.01 -6.28
C GLY A 44 -15.38 -2.87 -5.06
N PHE A 45 -14.82 -4.08 -5.01
CA PHE A 45 -15.11 -5.05 -3.93
C PHE A 45 -14.57 -4.64 -2.55
N LEU A 46 -13.60 -3.72 -2.51
CA LEU A 46 -13.10 -3.16 -1.26
C LEU A 46 -13.88 -1.91 -0.80
N LYS A 47 -14.80 -1.40 -1.64
CA LYS A 47 -15.65 -0.27 -1.27
C LYS A 47 -16.40 -0.57 0.02
N ARG A 48 -16.21 0.29 1.00
CA ARG A 48 -16.88 0.19 2.30
C ARG A 48 -17.59 1.50 2.61
N LYS A 49 -18.81 1.40 3.12
CA LYS A 49 -19.60 2.57 3.54
C LYS A 49 -18.84 3.52 4.45
N ALA A 50 -17.92 2.99 5.27
CA ALA A 50 -17.12 3.82 6.17
C ALA A 50 -16.15 4.76 5.41
N PHE A 51 -15.71 4.42 4.20
CA PHE A 51 -14.89 5.31 3.36
C PHE A 51 -15.76 6.35 2.65
N ASP A 52 -16.99 6.01 2.28
CA ASP A 52 -17.95 7.00 1.79
C ASP A 52 -18.30 8.01 2.88
N ASP A 53 -18.55 7.57 4.11
CA ASP A 53 -18.79 8.46 5.25
C ASP A 53 -17.59 9.39 5.49
N PHE A 54 -16.36 8.92 5.32
CA PHE A 54 -15.19 9.78 5.44
C PHE A 54 -15.14 10.84 4.34
N ARG A 55 -15.34 10.47 3.07
CA ARG A 55 -15.32 11.39 1.94
C ARG A 55 -16.44 12.43 2.02
N GLU A 56 -17.64 12.00 2.38
CA GLU A 56 -18.84 12.84 2.41
C GLU A 56 -18.96 13.69 3.67
N LYS A 57 -18.54 13.15 4.82
CA LYS A 57 -18.82 13.73 6.14
C LYS A 57 -17.56 14.00 6.98
N GLY A 58 -16.37 13.56 6.53
CA GLY A 58 -15.13 13.67 7.29
C GLY A 58 -15.07 12.76 8.53
N VAL A 59 -15.89 11.69 8.58
CA VAL A 59 -15.97 10.79 9.73
C VAL A 59 -15.02 9.61 9.59
N ILE A 60 -14.10 9.43 10.53
CA ILE A 60 -13.28 8.22 10.67
C ILE A 60 -13.92 7.30 11.69
N ARG A 61 -14.17 6.05 11.34
CA ARG A 61 -14.66 5.04 12.27
C ARG A 61 -13.49 4.30 12.88
N VAL A 62 -13.54 4.11 14.18
CA VAL A 62 -12.47 3.60 15.01
C VAL A 62 -12.90 2.29 15.68
N VAL A 63 -12.00 1.34 15.78
CA VAL A 63 -12.24 0.08 16.47
C VAL A 63 -11.65 0.12 17.86
N GLU A 64 -12.45 0.49 18.83
CA GLU A 64 -12.00 0.73 20.20
C GLU A 64 -11.40 -0.53 20.88
N ASN A 65 -11.97 -1.70 20.63
CA ASN A 65 -11.57 -2.97 21.25
C ASN A 65 -10.74 -3.85 20.32
N ILE A 66 -9.82 -3.25 19.55
CA ILE A 66 -9.07 -3.94 18.49
C ILE A 66 -8.22 -5.08 19.02
N ILE A 67 -7.62 -4.96 20.21
CA ILE A 67 -6.77 -5.98 20.81
C ILE A 67 -7.58 -7.23 21.15
N ASP A 68 -8.77 -7.07 21.75
CA ASP A 68 -9.65 -8.22 22.04
C ASP A 68 -10.01 -8.98 20.76
N HIS A 69 -10.22 -8.26 19.64
CA HIS A 69 -10.48 -8.89 18.34
C HIS A 69 -9.27 -9.65 17.80
N VAL A 70 -8.06 -9.11 17.96
CA VAL A 70 -6.82 -9.77 17.55
C VAL A 70 -6.62 -11.06 18.37
N ASP A 71 -6.75 -10.99 19.70
CA ASP A 71 -6.60 -12.14 20.58
C ASP A 71 -7.63 -13.23 20.30
N ASN A 72 -8.90 -12.87 20.22
CA ASN A 72 -9.96 -13.82 19.88
C ASN A 72 -9.73 -14.47 18.52
N TYR A 73 -9.18 -13.72 17.55
CA TYR A 73 -8.87 -14.27 16.25
C TYR A 73 -7.71 -15.27 16.31
N ILE A 74 -6.62 -14.93 17.01
CA ILE A 74 -5.44 -15.79 17.18
C ILE A 74 -5.83 -17.08 17.89
N LEU A 75 -6.59 -16.99 18.97
CA LEU A 75 -7.05 -18.15 19.76
C LEU A 75 -7.87 -19.15 18.94
N ASN A 76 -8.59 -18.67 17.92
CA ASN A 76 -9.45 -19.49 17.09
C ASN A 76 -8.83 -19.88 15.73
N ASN A 77 -7.58 -19.51 15.45
CA ASN A 77 -6.95 -19.74 14.15
C ASN A 77 -5.44 -20.04 14.27
N ASP A 78 -5.10 -21.31 14.42
CA ASP A 78 -3.70 -21.80 14.58
C ASP A 78 -2.77 -21.44 13.41
N TYR A 79 -3.31 -21.11 12.25
CA TYR A 79 -2.51 -20.77 11.08
C TYR A 79 -2.08 -19.29 11.06
N ALA A 80 -2.59 -18.46 11.94
CA ALA A 80 -2.24 -17.04 12.03
C ALA A 80 -0.76 -16.86 12.42
N LYS A 81 0.07 -16.33 11.51
CA LYS A 81 1.53 -16.23 11.69
C LYS A 81 2.05 -14.79 11.61
N VAL A 82 1.31 -13.85 11.04
CA VAL A 82 1.72 -12.47 10.84
C VAL A 82 0.53 -11.53 10.99
N ILE A 83 0.68 -10.48 11.77
CA ILE A 83 -0.29 -9.37 11.79
C ILE A 83 0.02 -8.42 10.65
N HIS A 84 -0.86 -8.38 9.64
CA HIS A 84 -0.79 -7.39 8.58
C HIS A 84 -1.61 -6.17 8.99
N LEU A 85 -0.91 -5.14 9.43
CA LEU A 85 -1.51 -3.93 9.95
C LEU A 85 -1.98 -3.02 8.82
N SER A 86 -3.25 -2.67 8.85
CA SER A 86 -3.92 -1.69 8.00
C SER A 86 -3.77 -1.90 6.49
N PRO A 87 -4.20 -3.03 5.93
CA PRO A 87 -4.16 -3.23 4.48
C PRO A 87 -5.15 -2.35 3.70
N VAL A 88 -6.04 -1.64 4.37
CA VAL A 88 -7.11 -0.85 3.72
C VAL A 88 -7.01 0.64 4.03
N SER A 89 -6.84 1.02 5.32
CA SER A 89 -6.57 2.40 5.75
C SER A 89 -5.10 2.54 6.14
N ASP A 90 -4.58 3.77 6.22
CA ASP A 90 -3.19 3.94 6.67
C ASP A 90 -3.09 3.86 8.19
N PRO A 91 -2.15 3.07 8.76
CA PRO A 91 -1.99 2.92 10.21
C PRO A 91 -1.41 4.16 10.88
N PHE A 92 -0.70 5.01 10.13
CA PHE A 92 -0.06 6.22 10.64
C PHE A 92 -0.62 7.50 10.02
N GLN A 93 -1.90 7.47 9.65
CA GLN A 93 -2.64 8.68 9.31
C GLN A 93 -2.78 9.59 10.55
N PRO A 94 -3.03 10.91 10.39
CA PRO A 94 -3.01 11.87 11.51
C PRO A 94 -3.83 11.51 12.75
N VAL A 95 -4.96 10.81 12.61
CA VAL A 95 -5.76 10.35 13.75
C VAL A 95 -5.01 9.41 14.69
N GLU A 96 -4.01 8.69 14.17
CA GLU A 96 -3.20 7.77 14.99
C GLU A 96 -2.38 8.51 16.06
N ALA A 97 -1.97 9.75 15.80
CA ALA A 97 -1.25 10.55 16.81
C ALA A 97 -2.09 10.79 18.08
N GLU A 98 -3.41 10.83 17.94
CA GLU A 98 -4.35 11.01 19.05
C GLU A 98 -4.78 9.66 19.66
N LEU A 99 -5.21 8.71 18.85
CA LEU A 99 -5.86 7.48 19.29
C LEU A 99 -4.91 6.31 19.57
N GLN A 100 -3.75 6.28 18.93
CA GLN A 100 -2.66 5.33 19.15
C GLN A 100 -3.03 3.84 19.05
N LEU A 101 -4.01 3.49 18.22
CA LEU A 101 -4.46 2.10 18.08
C LEU A 101 -3.46 1.23 17.31
N SER A 102 -2.81 1.76 16.28
CA SER A 102 -1.75 1.05 15.57
C SER A 102 -0.56 0.79 16.48
N ARG A 103 -0.20 1.76 17.32
CA ARG A 103 0.82 1.62 18.37
C ARG A 103 0.48 0.50 19.34
N GLN A 104 -0.77 0.43 19.81
CA GLN A 104 -1.23 -0.63 20.71
C GLN A 104 -1.12 -2.00 20.05
N ILE A 105 -1.49 -2.14 18.78
CA ILE A 105 -1.38 -3.39 18.02
C ILE A 105 0.08 -3.81 17.86
N ILE A 106 0.98 -2.89 17.51
CA ILE A 106 2.42 -3.18 17.36
C ILE A 106 3.02 -3.61 18.69
N LYS A 107 2.70 -2.91 19.79
CA LYS A 107 3.13 -3.29 21.13
C LYS A 107 2.64 -4.68 21.51
N HIS A 108 1.36 -4.93 21.34
CA HIS A 108 0.75 -6.23 21.61
C HIS A 108 1.40 -7.36 20.79
N ALA A 109 1.62 -7.16 19.50
CA ALA A 109 2.33 -8.10 18.64
C ALA A 109 3.75 -8.42 19.16
N ALA A 110 4.48 -7.39 19.61
CA ALA A 110 5.80 -7.56 20.22
C ALA A 110 5.73 -8.33 21.55
N ASP A 111 4.69 -8.13 22.36
CA ASP A 111 4.50 -8.81 23.65
C ASP A 111 4.18 -10.30 23.47
N ILE A 112 3.37 -10.66 22.45
CA ILE A 112 3.05 -12.06 22.11
C ILE A 112 4.06 -12.70 21.13
N ASN A 113 5.16 -12.03 20.82
CA ASN A 113 6.20 -12.47 19.90
C ASN A 113 5.67 -12.83 18.50
N MET A 114 4.76 -12.02 17.96
CA MET A 114 4.20 -12.19 16.62
C MET A 114 4.75 -11.12 15.66
N PRO A 115 5.19 -11.48 14.44
CA PRO A 115 5.67 -10.50 13.47
C PRO A 115 4.56 -9.59 12.97
N VAL A 116 4.95 -8.36 12.62
CA VAL A 116 4.08 -7.37 11.99
C VAL A 116 4.53 -7.07 10.58
N ALA A 117 3.59 -7.01 9.66
CA ALA A 117 3.76 -6.47 8.31
C ALA A 117 2.99 -5.16 8.23
N ILE A 118 3.68 -4.06 8.11
CA ILE A 118 3.09 -2.71 8.10
C ILE A 118 3.14 -2.16 6.68
N CYS A 119 2.06 -1.52 6.22
CA CYS A 119 2.05 -0.80 4.94
C CYS A 119 1.57 0.64 5.18
N THR A 120 2.38 1.63 4.82
CA THR A 120 2.06 3.03 5.09
C THR A 120 2.57 4.00 4.01
N LYS A 121 1.91 5.15 3.92
CA LYS A 121 2.31 6.40 3.23
C LYS A 121 2.58 7.53 4.25
N GLY A 122 2.47 7.21 5.54
CA GLY A 122 2.80 8.11 6.65
C GLY A 122 4.15 7.76 7.28
N SER A 123 4.57 8.55 8.27
CA SER A 123 5.78 8.31 9.04
C SER A 123 5.52 7.36 10.20
N VAL A 124 6.42 6.40 10.39
CA VAL A 124 6.38 5.44 11.50
C VAL A 124 7.05 6.09 12.73
N PRO A 125 6.36 6.25 13.86
CA PRO A 125 7.00 6.86 15.04
C PRO A 125 8.23 6.08 15.51
N GLY A 126 9.36 6.78 15.71
CA GLY A 126 10.66 6.18 16.04
C GLY A 126 10.67 5.33 17.30
N GLU A 127 9.80 5.62 18.28
CA GLU A 127 9.62 4.80 19.48
C GLU A 127 9.05 3.41 19.21
N LEU A 128 8.50 3.18 18.00
CA LEU A 128 8.02 1.85 17.58
C LEU A 128 9.11 0.97 16.97
N TYR A 129 10.25 1.54 16.61
CA TYR A 129 11.33 0.79 15.96
C TYR A 129 11.82 -0.41 16.79
N PRO A 130 12.07 -0.28 18.11
CA PRO A 130 12.44 -1.42 18.93
C PRO A 130 11.40 -2.54 18.94
N LEU A 131 10.11 -2.17 18.91
CA LEU A 131 9.02 -3.14 18.92
C LEU A 131 8.89 -3.88 17.59
N ILE A 132 9.05 -3.16 16.47
CA ILE A 132 9.02 -3.76 15.13
C ILE A 132 10.22 -4.67 14.92
N GLN A 133 11.43 -4.23 15.31
CA GLN A 133 12.66 -5.00 15.17
C GLN A 133 12.71 -6.25 16.06
N LYS A 134 11.95 -6.28 17.15
CA LYS A 134 11.95 -7.40 18.12
C LYS A 134 11.70 -8.75 17.45
N HIS A 135 10.87 -8.82 16.42
CA HIS A 135 10.64 -10.04 15.67
C HIS A 135 11.33 -10.03 14.30
N PRO A 136 12.21 -11.02 13.98
CA PRO A 136 13.05 -10.98 12.77
C PRO A 136 12.27 -11.06 11.44
N HIS A 137 11.02 -11.50 11.47
CA HIS A 137 10.13 -11.55 10.30
C HIS A 137 9.21 -10.32 10.17
N SER A 138 9.31 -9.35 11.09
CA SER A 138 8.63 -8.07 10.90
C SER A 138 9.26 -7.26 9.78
N PHE A 139 8.44 -6.49 9.07
CA PHE A 139 8.89 -5.59 8.03
C PHE A 139 7.91 -4.43 7.82
N VAL A 140 8.43 -3.35 7.23
CA VAL A 140 7.62 -2.18 6.87
C VAL A 140 7.67 -1.98 5.37
N GLN A 141 6.50 -1.82 4.78
CA GLN A 141 6.31 -1.44 3.38
C GLN A 141 6.03 0.06 3.33
N ILE A 142 6.96 0.84 2.80
CA ILE A 142 6.77 2.28 2.59
C ILE A 142 6.30 2.51 1.16
N SER A 143 5.12 3.11 1.01
CA SER A 143 4.60 3.48 -0.30
C SER A 143 5.15 4.82 -0.74
N ILE A 144 6.10 4.80 -1.66
CA ILE A 144 6.71 5.95 -2.30
C ILE A 144 6.51 5.84 -3.82
N LEU A 145 5.52 6.57 -4.36
CA LEU A 145 5.03 6.36 -5.73
C LEU A 145 5.94 6.93 -6.82
N THR A 146 6.71 7.94 -6.48
CA THR A 146 7.56 8.69 -7.38
C THR A 146 8.54 9.54 -6.58
N ILE A 147 9.67 9.93 -7.18
CA ILE A 147 10.60 10.91 -6.61
C ILE A 147 10.09 12.35 -6.79
N ASN A 148 9.12 12.56 -7.67
CA ASN A 148 8.60 13.87 -8.01
C ASN A 148 7.47 14.28 -7.05
N GLU A 149 7.74 15.23 -6.18
CA GLU A 149 6.79 15.70 -5.15
C GLU A 149 5.51 16.30 -5.74
N ALA A 150 5.58 16.93 -6.90
CA ALA A 150 4.38 17.47 -7.56
C ALA A 150 3.44 16.32 -8.01
N LYS A 151 3.99 15.27 -8.61
CA LYS A 151 3.24 14.06 -8.98
C LYS A 151 2.69 13.34 -7.74
N ARG A 152 3.50 13.23 -6.67
CA ARG A 152 3.03 12.66 -5.41
C ARG A 152 1.79 13.40 -4.88
N LYS A 153 1.83 14.74 -4.83
CA LYS A 153 0.69 15.57 -4.37
C LYS A 153 -0.54 15.42 -5.22
N MET A 154 -0.40 15.19 -6.52
CA MET A 154 -1.54 14.90 -7.40
C MET A 154 -2.22 13.59 -7.04
N LEU A 155 -1.45 12.57 -6.65
CA LEU A 155 -1.94 11.21 -6.41
C LEU A 155 -2.36 10.99 -4.95
N VAL A 156 -1.68 11.61 -3.99
CA VAL A 156 -1.98 11.55 -2.55
C VAL A 156 -2.39 12.95 -2.09
N ARG A 157 -3.68 13.21 -2.08
CA ARG A 157 -4.26 14.55 -1.92
C ARG A 157 -4.39 15.02 -0.47
N GLY A 158 -4.33 14.10 0.47
CA GLY A 158 -4.47 14.40 1.90
C GLY A 158 -3.13 14.48 2.63
N SER A 159 -3.09 13.89 3.81
CA SER A 159 -2.01 14.01 4.81
C SER A 159 -0.83 13.06 4.61
N GLY A 160 -0.64 12.46 3.43
CA GLY A 160 0.52 11.61 3.17
C GLY A 160 1.83 12.38 3.29
N ALA A 161 2.87 11.73 3.83
CA ALA A 161 4.21 12.31 3.95
C ALA A 161 4.78 12.72 2.59
N SER A 162 5.62 13.75 2.55
CA SER A 162 6.35 14.17 1.36
C SER A 162 7.37 13.11 0.92
N VAL A 163 7.86 13.23 -0.31
CA VAL A 163 8.92 12.34 -0.80
C VAL A 163 10.16 12.40 0.10
N GLU A 164 10.56 13.60 0.51
CA GLU A 164 11.73 13.81 1.39
C GLU A 164 11.50 13.16 2.76
N GLU A 165 10.33 13.36 3.38
CA GLU A 165 9.98 12.74 4.65
C GLU A 165 9.99 11.21 4.55
N LEU A 166 9.45 10.63 3.48
CA LEU A 166 9.47 9.17 3.25
C LEU A 166 10.88 8.63 3.06
N LEU A 167 11.75 9.34 2.34
CA LEU A 167 13.15 8.94 2.15
C LEU A 167 13.94 9.02 3.46
N ASN A 168 13.74 10.07 4.26
CA ASN A 168 14.36 10.19 5.58
C ASN A 168 13.87 9.10 6.56
N GLU A 169 12.59 8.77 6.50
CA GLU A 169 11.99 7.68 7.28
C GLU A 169 12.58 6.32 6.90
N ILE A 170 12.72 6.04 5.61
CA ILE A 170 13.36 4.82 5.09
C ILE A 170 14.79 4.72 5.61
N GLU A 171 15.56 5.80 5.58
CA GLU A 171 16.94 5.85 6.09
C GLU A 171 17.00 5.53 7.57
N ALA A 172 16.20 6.22 8.38
CA ALA A 172 16.16 6.03 9.83
C ALA A 172 15.79 4.59 10.21
N MET A 173 14.76 4.01 9.58
CA MET A 173 14.37 2.63 9.84
C MET A 173 15.41 1.61 9.35
N SER A 174 16.02 1.85 8.19
CA SER A 174 17.07 0.97 7.65
C SER A 174 18.31 0.98 8.53
N ASP A 175 18.71 2.15 9.03
CA ASP A 175 19.84 2.30 9.96
C ASP A 175 19.57 1.65 11.30
N TYR A 176 18.31 1.64 11.74
CA TYR A 176 17.89 0.91 12.94
C TYR A 176 17.88 -0.62 12.72
N GLY A 177 17.97 -1.10 11.47
CA GLY A 177 17.96 -2.52 11.13
C GLY A 177 16.58 -3.11 10.87
N ILE A 178 15.57 -2.27 10.64
CA ILE A 178 14.24 -2.71 10.24
C ILE A 178 14.26 -3.08 8.76
N ARG A 179 13.67 -4.20 8.41
CA ARG A 179 13.51 -4.61 7.01
C ARG A 179 12.49 -3.74 6.30
N ILE A 180 12.92 -3.07 5.23
CA ILE A 180 12.08 -2.19 4.42
C ILE A 180 11.84 -2.80 3.05
N ILE A 181 10.58 -2.70 2.59
CA ILE A 181 10.16 -2.93 1.21
C ILE A 181 9.65 -1.60 0.68
N ALA A 182 10.27 -1.06 -0.35
CA ALA A 182 9.75 0.12 -1.02
C ALA A 182 8.62 -0.28 -1.98
N ARG A 183 7.44 0.31 -1.80
CA ARG A 183 6.29 0.11 -2.69
C ARG A 183 6.17 1.28 -3.65
N ILE A 184 6.65 1.09 -4.88
CA ILE A 184 6.40 2.02 -6.00
C ILE A 184 5.13 1.50 -6.70
N ASP A 185 4.01 1.59 -5.99
CA ASP A 185 2.80 0.82 -6.25
C ASP A 185 1.54 1.67 -5.95
N PRO A 186 0.72 1.92 -7.00
CA PRO A 186 0.89 1.52 -8.39
C PRO A 186 1.67 2.53 -9.26
N ILE A 187 2.18 2.07 -10.40
CA ILE A 187 2.62 2.91 -11.51
C ILE A 187 1.39 3.43 -12.27
N PHE A 188 1.37 4.72 -12.53
CA PHE A 188 0.32 5.37 -13.33
C PHE A 188 0.86 5.63 -14.74
N PRO A 189 0.31 4.98 -15.78
CA PRO A 189 0.69 5.23 -17.16
C PRO A 189 0.65 6.73 -17.49
N TYR A 190 1.67 7.21 -18.20
CA TYR A 190 1.84 8.61 -18.63
C TYR A 190 1.98 9.63 -17.49
N ILE A 191 2.00 9.19 -16.21
CA ILE A 191 2.16 10.08 -15.05
C ILE A 191 3.43 9.71 -14.26
N THR A 192 3.56 8.45 -13.83
CA THR A 192 4.69 7.99 -13.01
C THR A 192 5.51 6.89 -13.66
N ASP A 193 5.34 6.66 -14.95
CA ASP A 193 6.05 5.65 -15.75
C ASP A 193 7.29 6.18 -16.47
N ASP A 194 7.79 7.35 -16.07
CA ASP A 194 9.06 7.89 -16.53
C ASP A 194 10.22 7.07 -15.93
N MET A 195 10.98 6.39 -16.80
CA MET A 195 12.05 5.50 -16.37
C MET A 195 13.23 6.24 -15.74
N ALA A 196 13.51 7.49 -16.13
CA ALA A 196 14.57 8.29 -15.51
C ALA A 196 14.19 8.71 -14.08
N GLU A 197 12.93 9.12 -13.84
CA GLU A 197 12.44 9.39 -12.49
C GLU A 197 12.42 8.11 -11.63
N PHE A 198 12.04 6.98 -12.22
CA PHE A 198 12.07 5.69 -11.52
C PHE A 198 13.51 5.30 -11.14
N GLU A 199 14.45 5.41 -12.08
CA GLU A 199 15.85 5.12 -11.83
C GLU A 199 16.45 6.01 -10.73
N ALA A 200 16.15 7.30 -10.75
CA ALA A 200 16.56 8.24 -9.71
C ALA A 200 16.00 7.86 -8.34
N LEU A 201 14.73 7.41 -8.28
CA LEU A 201 14.14 6.91 -7.04
C LEU A 201 14.84 5.63 -6.55
N VAL A 202 15.13 4.69 -7.44
CA VAL A 202 15.84 3.45 -7.10
C VAL A 202 17.25 3.76 -6.55
N ASP A 203 17.96 4.76 -7.10
CA ASP A 203 19.25 5.20 -6.59
C ASP A 203 19.14 5.76 -5.16
N GLU A 204 18.13 6.58 -4.88
CA GLU A 204 17.88 7.09 -3.53
C GLU A 204 17.51 5.98 -2.54
N LEU A 205 16.73 4.99 -2.96
CA LEU A 205 16.38 3.84 -2.14
C LEU A 205 17.60 2.95 -1.85
N LYS A 206 18.44 2.71 -2.86
CA LYS A 206 19.69 1.96 -2.70
C LYS A 206 20.65 2.62 -1.70
N LYS A 207 20.86 3.94 -1.79
CA LYS A 207 21.67 4.71 -0.84
C LYS A 207 21.21 4.50 0.61
N ARG A 208 19.89 4.30 0.80
CA ARG A 208 19.25 4.06 2.10
C ARG A 208 19.12 2.57 2.46
N LYS A 209 19.90 1.72 1.84
CA LYS A 209 20.01 0.28 2.13
C LYS A 209 18.73 -0.53 1.87
N VAL A 210 17.78 0.00 1.10
CA VAL A 210 16.62 -0.77 0.65
C VAL A 210 17.11 -1.89 -0.28
N ARG A 211 16.56 -3.08 -0.09
CA ARG A 211 16.89 -4.26 -0.92
C ARG A 211 15.74 -4.68 -1.81
N TYR A 212 14.52 -4.40 -1.41
CA TYR A 212 13.32 -4.95 -2.02
C TYR A 212 12.42 -3.82 -2.53
N ILE A 213 12.09 -3.89 -3.80
CA ILE A 213 11.14 -2.98 -4.45
C ILE A 213 9.99 -3.81 -5.01
N VAL A 214 8.76 -3.37 -4.75
CA VAL A 214 7.57 -3.96 -5.32
C VAL A 214 6.75 -2.92 -6.07
N SER A 215 6.11 -3.37 -7.15
CA SER A 215 5.27 -2.49 -7.98
C SER A 215 4.03 -3.21 -8.50
N SER A 216 3.10 -2.45 -9.06
CA SER A 216 2.00 -2.88 -9.92
C SER A 216 1.70 -1.76 -10.92
N VAL A 217 0.95 -2.04 -11.96
CA VAL A 217 0.36 -0.99 -12.80
C VAL A 217 -1.04 -0.70 -12.29
N ALA A 218 -1.41 0.58 -12.23
CA ALA A 218 -2.73 0.99 -11.76
C ALA A 218 -3.83 0.30 -12.58
N ASP A 219 -4.75 -0.36 -11.90
CA ASP A 219 -5.98 -0.87 -12.46
C ASP A 219 -7.15 0.01 -12.00
N VAL A 220 -8.23 0.05 -12.77
CA VAL A 220 -9.40 0.90 -12.48
C VAL A 220 -10.68 0.08 -12.56
N ILE A 221 -11.71 0.47 -11.83
CA ILE A 221 -13.03 -0.12 -12.02
C ILE A 221 -13.67 0.38 -13.31
N GLU A 222 -14.48 -0.46 -13.89
CA GLU A 222 -15.30 -0.11 -15.03
C GLU A 222 -16.13 1.15 -14.74
N GLY A 223 -16.11 2.11 -15.66
CA GLY A 223 -16.73 3.43 -15.51
C GLY A 223 -15.93 4.44 -14.67
N ALA A 224 -14.80 4.04 -14.04
CA ALA A 224 -13.96 5.00 -13.33
C ALA A 224 -13.28 5.98 -14.27
N LEU A 225 -12.82 5.53 -15.43
CA LEU A 225 -12.19 6.42 -16.43
C LEU A 225 -13.12 7.54 -16.88
N ASP A 226 -14.40 7.24 -17.05
CA ASP A 226 -15.39 8.26 -17.42
C ASP A 226 -15.63 9.26 -16.29
N ARG A 227 -15.70 8.79 -15.05
CA ARG A 227 -15.85 9.66 -13.87
C ARG A 227 -14.63 10.53 -13.64
N GLU A 228 -13.44 10.01 -13.87
CA GLU A 228 -12.17 10.70 -13.64
C GLU A 228 -11.67 11.46 -14.88
N ARG A 229 -12.44 11.46 -15.99
CA ARG A 229 -12.07 12.13 -17.24
C ARG A 229 -11.62 13.58 -17.03
N GLY A 230 -12.41 14.36 -16.32
CA GLY A 230 -12.09 15.77 -16.05
C GLY A 230 -10.80 15.95 -15.25
N TYR A 231 -10.52 15.02 -14.36
CA TYR A 231 -9.27 15.03 -13.59
C TYR A 231 -8.06 14.65 -14.45
N LEU A 232 -8.19 13.62 -15.28
CA LEU A 232 -7.13 13.21 -16.21
C LEU A 232 -6.79 14.35 -17.19
N GLU A 233 -7.81 15.02 -17.74
CA GLU A 233 -7.61 16.17 -18.63
C GLU A 233 -6.96 17.38 -17.90
N ALA A 234 -7.26 17.56 -16.61
CA ALA A 234 -6.63 18.60 -15.81
C ALA A 234 -5.14 18.31 -15.49
N ILE A 235 -4.74 17.03 -15.44
CA ILE A 235 -3.33 16.64 -15.33
C ILE A 235 -2.60 16.94 -16.63
N GLN A 236 -3.15 16.48 -17.75
CA GLN A 236 -2.60 16.70 -19.08
C GLN A 236 -3.71 16.61 -20.12
N PRO A 237 -3.87 17.60 -21.00
CA PRO A 237 -4.80 17.53 -22.11
C PRO A 237 -4.58 16.27 -22.97
N GLY A 238 -5.68 15.56 -23.28
CA GLY A 238 -5.67 14.31 -24.04
C GLY A 238 -5.28 13.06 -23.22
N LEU A 239 -5.06 13.19 -21.91
CA LEU A 239 -4.68 12.05 -21.07
C LEU A 239 -5.84 11.04 -20.94
N SER A 240 -7.08 11.50 -20.88
CA SER A 240 -8.24 10.62 -20.79
C SER A 240 -8.38 9.71 -22.01
N GLU A 241 -8.12 10.23 -23.21
CA GLU A 241 -8.12 9.46 -24.44
C GLU A 241 -6.99 8.39 -24.43
N LYS A 242 -5.78 8.78 -24.01
CA LYS A 242 -4.66 7.84 -23.84
C LYS A 242 -5.03 6.70 -22.91
N TYR A 243 -5.65 7.00 -21.76
CA TYR A 243 -6.11 5.98 -20.81
C TYR A 243 -7.17 5.08 -21.42
N THR A 244 -8.18 5.64 -22.11
CA THR A 244 -9.21 4.84 -22.78
C THR A 244 -8.62 3.87 -23.80
N ASN A 245 -7.61 4.30 -24.56
CA ASN A 245 -6.95 3.46 -25.56
C ASN A 245 -6.02 2.41 -24.94
N LEU A 246 -5.47 2.67 -23.76
CA LEU A 246 -4.55 1.76 -23.07
C LEU A 246 -5.28 0.71 -22.20
N TYR A 247 -6.37 1.10 -21.53
CA TYR A 247 -7.10 0.27 -20.58
C TYR A 247 -8.16 -0.57 -21.29
N THR A 248 -7.74 -1.61 -21.97
CA THR A 248 -8.58 -2.43 -22.86
C THR A 248 -8.90 -3.81 -22.32
N GLU A 249 -8.22 -4.24 -21.25
CA GLU A 249 -8.37 -5.58 -20.71
C GLU A 249 -9.26 -5.59 -19.46
N LYS A 250 -10.40 -6.27 -19.53
CA LYS A 250 -11.30 -6.44 -18.39
C LYS A 250 -11.02 -7.77 -17.69
N ILE A 251 -10.45 -7.70 -16.49
CA ILE A 251 -10.04 -8.87 -15.71
C ILE A 251 -10.61 -8.74 -14.30
N ASN A 252 -11.35 -9.75 -13.85
CA ASN A 252 -11.96 -9.78 -12.50
C ASN A 252 -12.78 -8.52 -12.13
N GLY A 253 -13.50 -7.94 -13.11
CA GLY A 253 -14.33 -6.75 -12.90
C GLY A 253 -13.56 -5.42 -12.83
N ARG A 254 -12.27 -5.42 -13.17
CA ARG A 254 -11.43 -4.23 -13.28
C ARG A 254 -10.89 -4.08 -14.69
N LEU A 255 -10.63 -2.84 -15.08
CA LEU A 255 -9.95 -2.51 -16.32
C LEU A 255 -8.46 -2.38 -16.05
N HIS A 256 -7.67 -3.09 -16.82
CA HIS A 256 -6.21 -3.08 -16.79
C HIS A 256 -5.66 -2.43 -18.07
N ALA A 257 -4.53 -1.76 -17.95
CA ALA A 257 -3.70 -1.46 -19.09
C ALA A 257 -3.38 -2.77 -19.83
N ASN A 258 -3.28 -2.74 -21.16
CA ASN A 258 -3.05 -3.95 -21.93
C ASN A 258 -1.77 -4.69 -21.48
N THR A 259 -1.74 -6.00 -21.70
CA THR A 259 -0.66 -6.88 -21.24
C THR A 259 0.69 -6.45 -21.79
N GLU A 260 0.77 -6.02 -23.05
CA GLU A 260 2.02 -5.58 -23.68
C GLU A 260 2.65 -4.41 -22.93
N TYR A 261 1.85 -3.39 -22.59
CA TYR A 261 2.31 -2.25 -21.79
C TYR A 261 2.81 -2.70 -20.42
N ARG A 262 2.02 -3.51 -19.70
CA ARG A 262 2.35 -3.96 -18.34
C ARG A 262 3.65 -4.77 -18.30
N GLU A 263 3.82 -5.73 -19.22
CA GLU A 263 5.02 -6.55 -19.31
C GLU A 263 6.25 -5.72 -19.71
N ASN A 264 6.11 -4.75 -20.62
CA ASN A 264 7.18 -3.82 -20.97
C ASN A 264 7.64 -2.99 -19.76
N ILE A 265 6.68 -2.42 -19.00
CA ILE A 265 6.99 -1.67 -17.78
C ILE A 265 7.72 -2.55 -16.76
N PHE A 266 7.18 -3.73 -16.42
CA PHE A 266 7.80 -4.60 -15.43
C PHE A 266 9.19 -5.09 -15.84
N SER A 267 9.41 -5.36 -17.12
CA SER A 267 10.73 -5.75 -17.61
C SER A 267 11.76 -4.64 -17.42
N LYS A 268 11.41 -3.40 -17.74
CA LYS A 268 12.28 -2.24 -17.54
C LYS A 268 12.55 -1.97 -16.05
N LEU A 269 11.51 -2.00 -15.21
CA LEU A 269 11.65 -1.78 -13.78
C LEU A 269 12.57 -2.85 -13.14
N LYS A 270 12.38 -4.10 -13.54
CA LYS A 270 13.22 -5.21 -13.10
C LYS A 270 14.67 -5.00 -13.50
N GLU A 271 14.94 -4.68 -14.77
CA GLU A 271 16.29 -4.41 -15.27
C GLU A 271 16.98 -3.29 -14.49
N ILE A 272 16.29 -2.15 -14.25
CA ILE A 272 16.82 -1.04 -13.45
C ILE A 272 17.16 -1.51 -12.04
N CYS A 273 16.26 -2.20 -11.36
CA CYS A 273 16.48 -2.67 -9.98
C CYS A 273 17.65 -3.66 -9.91
N GLU A 274 17.66 -4.68 -10.77
CA GLU A 274 18.68 -5.72 -10.78
C GLU A 274 20.08 -5.18 -11.15
N SER A 275 20.16 -4.24 -12.10
CA SER A 275 21.42 -3.58 -12.47
C SER A 275 22.05 -2.82 -11.27
N LYS A 276 21.24 -2.41 -10.31
CA LYS A 276 21.65 -1.71 -9.10
C LYS A 276 21.78 -2.66 -7.89
N GLY A 277 21.52 -3.96 -8.07
CA GLY A 277 21.61 -4.99 -7.02
C GLY A 277 20.44 -5.00 -6.04
N LEU A 278 19.26 -4.49 -6.45
CA LEU A 278 18.02 -4.58 -5.70
C LEU A 278 17.16 -5.72 -6.26
N GLU A 279 16.37 -6.33 -5.39
CA GLU A 279 15.37 -7.32 -5.79
C GLU A 279 14.07 -6.61 -6.19
N PHE A 280 13.52 -7.01 -7.34
CA PHE A 280 12.25 -6.49 -7.85
C PHE A 280 11.16 -7.54 -7.80
N GLY A 281 9.95 -7.14 -7.44
CA GLY A 281 8.77 -7.97 -7.50
C GLY A 281 7.51 -7.18 -7.86
N ILE A 282 6.46 -7.90 -8.21
CA ILE A 282 5.14 -7.31 -8.44
C ILE A 282 4.17 -7.80 -7.38
N THR A 283 3.23 -6.93 -6.98
CA THR A 283 2.29 -7.25 -5.90
C THR A 283 1.23 -8.24 -6.34
N TRP A 284 0.40 -7.85 -7.28
CA TRP A 284 -0.59 -8.70 -7.93
C TRP A 284 -0.85 -8.19 -9.33
N GLU A 285 -0.55 -9.02 -10.32
CA GLU A 285 -0.88 -8.73 -11.71
C GLU A 285 -1.47 -9.98 -12.37
N PRO A 286 -2.67 -9.88 -12.93
CA PRO A 286 -3.28 -10.98 -13.65
C PRO A 286 -2.89 -10.96 -15.13
N ASP A 287 -2.83 -12.15 -15.76
CA ASP A 287 -2.92 -12.29 -17.20
C ASP A 287 -4.38 -12.08 -17.66
N ILE A 288 -4.63 -12.13 -18.96
CA ILE A 288 -5.98 -11.96 -19.53
C ILE A 288 -6.99 -13.03 -19.06
N ASN A 289 -6.49 -14.17 -18.56
CA ASN A 289 -7.32 -15.25 -18.01
C ASN A 289 -7.51 -15.11 -16.49
N GLY A 290 -6.96 -14.06 -15.88
CA GLY A 290 -7.03 -13.82 -14.44
C GLY A 290 -6.02 -14.61 -13.60
N ASN A 291 -5.02 -15.27 -14.23
CA ASN A 291 -3.96 -15.94 -13.50
C ASN A 291 -2.85 -14.97 -13.13
N SER A 292 -2.24 -15.14 -11.95
CA SER A 292 -1.13 -14.28 -11.54
C SER A 292 0.12 -14.51 -12.41
N ILE A 293 0.69 -13.41 -12.91
CA ILE A 293 1.98 -13.42 -13.63
C ILE A 293 3.17 -13.09 -12.71
N ASN A 294 2.95 -12.98 -11.41
CA ASN A 294 3.98 -12.61 -10.44
C ASN A 294 5.25 -13.47 -10.53
N HIS A 295 5.10 -14.76 -10.83
CA HIS A 295 6.22 -15.71 -10.97
C HIS A 295 7.25 -15.31 -12.05
N LYS A 296 6.84 -14.52 -13.05
CA LYS A 296 7.76 -14.01 -14.09
C LYS A 296 8.74 -12.97 -13.54
N TYR A 297 8.37 -12.26 -12.46
CA TYR A 297 9.09 -11.09 -11.99
C TYR A 297 9.55 -11.19 -10.53
N SER A 298 9.00 -12.11 -9.73
CA SER A 298 9.23 -12.20 -8.28
C SER A 298 9.67 -13.62 -7.91
N HIS A 299 10.94 -13.82 -7.58
CA HIS A 299 11.40 -15.14 -7.12
C HIS A 299 11.38 -15.28 -5.58
N GLN A 300 11.68 -14.25 -4.83
CA GLN A 300 11.76 -14.32 -3.36
C GLN A 300 10.78 -13.40 -2.63
N ILE A 301 10.45 -12.24 -3.17
CA ILE A 301 9.58 -11.25 -2.51
C ILE A 301 8.16 -11.78 -2.32
N SER A 302 7.64 -12.60 -3.24
CA SER A 302 6.30 -13.21 -3.13
C SER A 302 6.13 -14.09 -1.90
N ASN A 303 7.22 -14.59 -1.32
CA ASN A 303 7.19 -15.35 -0.06
C ASN A 303 7.19 -14.45 1.19
N MET A 304 7.42 -13.15 1.02
CA MET A 304 7.46 -12.15 2.09
C MET A 304 6.18 -11.29 2.13
N LEU A 305 5.48 -11.16 1.02
CA LEU A 305 4.22 -10.41 0.86
C LEU A 305 3.01 -11.30 1.15
#